data_7acd82910f51080e677d039b0d9cf1ba
#
_entry.id   7acd82910f51080e677d039b0d9cf1ba
#
_cell.length_a   1.000
_cell.length_b   1.000
_cell.length_c   1.000
_cell.angle_alpha   90.00
_cell.angle_beta   90.00
_cell.angle_gamma   90.00
#
_symmetry.space_group_name_H-M   'P 1'
#
loop_
_entity.id
_entity.type
_entity.pdbx_description
1 polymer ?
#
loop_
_entity_poly.entity_id
_entity_poly.type
_entity_poly.pdbx_seq_one_letter_code
_entity_poly.pdbx_strand_id
1 'polypeptide(L)'
;MSEQVLVVLDRAGGRWGLANDAVRSLTRRAGRYLVVTGEGTITADRVLEVAARLSVCPAGAVVGRYWPEPFLGMAVHEGVPVVVVSPGALPRALRSRRRESSHVTRE
;
A
#
# COMPACT_ATOMS: atom_id res chain seq x y z
N MET A 1 -11.61 -16.23 3.10
CA MET A 1 -11.71 -14.80 3.42
C MET A 1 -11.40 -14.59 4.89
N SER A 2 -10.56 -13.67 5.23
CA SER A 2 -10.18 -13.44 6.62
C SER A 2 -10.23 -11.96 6.93
N GLU A 3 -10.60 -11.66 8.18
CA GLU A 3 -10.61 -10.28 8.64
C GLU A 3 -9.20 -9.88 9.01
N GLN A 4 -8.78 -8.71 8.55
CA GLN A 4 -7.46 -8.17 8.86
C GLN A 4 -7.61 -6.71 9.24
N VAL A 5 -6.62 -6.23 10.01
CA VAL A 5 -6.57 -4.83 10.42
C VAL A 5 -5.55 -4.15 9.52
N LEU A 6 -6.00 -3.14 8.79
CA LEU A 6 -5.19 -2.53 7.74
C LEU A 6 -5.09 -1.02 7.89
N VAL A 7 -4.00 -0.48 7.34
CA VAL A 7 -3.91 0.94 7.03
C VAL A 7 -4.33 1.08 5.57
N VAL A 8 -5.33 1.91 5.33
CA VAL A 8 -5.88 2.11 3.98
C VAL A 8 -5.42 3.45 3.47
N LEU A 9 -4.83 3.45 2.28
CA LEU A 9 -4.27 4.67 1.71
C LEU A 9 -4.59 4.77 0.22
N ASP A 10 -4.49 5.99 -0.31
CA ASP A 10 -4.61 6.25 -1.74
C ASP A 10 -3.26 6.59 -2.32
N ARG A 11 -2.96 6.03 -3.49
CA ARG A 11 -1.76 6.35 -4.23
C ARG A 11 -1.97 6.02 -5.70
N ALA A 12 -1.56 6.94 -6.55
CA ALA A 12 -1.58 6.72 -8.01
C ALA A 12 -2.95 6.32 -8.53
N GLY A 13 -3.99 6.89 -7.96
CA GLY A 13 -5.35 6.62 -8.40
C GLY A 13 -5.94 5.34 -7.87
N GLY A 14 -5.21 4.59 -7.07
CA GLY A 14 -5.70 3.35 -6.49
C GLY A 14 -5.79 3.42 -4.98
N ARG A 15 -6.57 2.49 -4.41
CA ARG A 15 -6.67 2.35 -2.96
C ARG A 15 -5.95 1.09 -2.53
N TRP A 16 -5.12 1.21 -1.52
CA TRP A 16 -4.21 0.16 -1.11
C TRP A 16 -4.31 -0.09 0.38
N GLY A 17 -4.03 -1.32 0.78
CA GLY A 17 -4.04 -1.68 2.19
C GLY A 17 -2.75 -2.35 2.61
N LEU A 18 -2.27 -1.99 3.79
CA LEU A 18 -1.11 -2.60 4.42
C LEU A 18 -1.51 -3.13 5.78
N ALA A 19 -0.93 -4.24 6.20
CA ALA A 19 -1.18 -4.73 7.55
C ALA A 19 -0.85 -3.62 8.54
N ASN A 20 -1.77 -3.38 9.46
CA ASN A 20 -1.62 -2.27 10.39
C ASN A 20 -0.35 -2.41 11.22
N ASP A 21 -0.01 -3.63 11.61
CA ASP A 21 1.18 -3.86 12.44
C ASP A 21 2.47 -3.81 11.64
N ALA A 22 2.41 -3.72 10.32
CA ALA A 22 3.60 -3.54 9.51
C ALA A 22 4.01 -2.08 9.41
N VAL A 23 3.13 -1.16 9.78
CA VAL A 23 3.39 0.27 9.69
C VAL A 23 3.99 0.74 11.01
N ARG A 24 5.18 1.30 10.94
CA ARG A 24 5.89 1.77 12.13
C ARG A 24 5.58 3.20 12.46
N SER A 25 5.37 4.04 11.45
CA SER A 25 4.99 5.41 11.69
C SER A 25 4.34 6.00 10.45
N LEU A 26 3.56 7.05 10.69
CA LEU A 26 2.92 7.83 9.66
C LEU A 26 3.31 9.28 9.87
N THR A 27 3.82 9.92 8.83
CA THR A 27 4.24 11.30 8.92
C THR A 27 3.68 12.06 7.72
N ARG A 28 3.17 13.24 7.96
CA ARG A 28 2.71 14.10 6.88
C ARG A 28 3.81 15.07 6.51
N ARG A 29 4.09 15.18 5.22
CA ARG A 29 5.16 16.04 4.77
C ARG A 29 4.87 16.57 3.39
N ALA A 30 4.88 17.87 3.25
CA ALA A 30 4.68 18.53 1.97
C ALA A 30 3.41 18.08 1.26
N GLY A 31 2.31 17.93 2.03
CA GLY A 31 1.03 17.55 1.46
C GLY A 31 0.88 16.08 1.17
N ARG A 32 1.88 15.27 1.51
CA ARG A 32 1.82 13.84 1.31
C ARG A 32 2.08 13.12 2.63
N TYR A 33 1.82 11.82 2.62
CA TYR A 33 2.04 11.00 3.81
C TYR A 33 3.17 10.04 3.56
N LEU A 34 4.04 9.91 4.55
CA LEU A 34 5.11 8.93 4.53
C LEU A 34 4.71 7.81 5.46
N VAL A 35 4.58 6.62 4.90
CA VAL A 35 4.21 5.41 5.63
C VAL A 35 5.47 4.60 5.80
N VAL A 36 6.00 4.58 7.02
CA VAL A 36 7.28 3.92 7.30
C VAL A 36 7.01 2.49 7.74
N THR A 37 7.65 1.56 7.09
CA THR A 37 7.56 0.13 7.42
C THR A 37 8.94 -0.42 7.67
N GLY A 38 9.02 -1.66 8.12
CA GLY A 38 10.30 -2.32 8.31
C GLY A 38 11.08 -2.53 7.01
N GLU A 39 10.38 -2.49 5.87
CA GLU A 39 10.99 -2.73 4.56
C GLU A 39 11.29 -1.44 3.80
N GLY A 40 10.88 -0.31 4.34
CA GLY A 40 11.12 0.98 3.70
C GLY A 40 9.94 1.91 3.87
N THR A 41 9.96 3.01 3.14
CA THR A 41 8.94 4.05 3.23
C THR A 41 8.11 4.08 1.96
N ILE A 42 6.79 4.17 2.15
CA ILE A 42 5.85 4.31 1.05
C ILE A 42 5.27 5.71 1.12
N THR A 43 5.26 6.41 0.00
CA THR A 43 4.63 7.72 -0.07
C THR A 43 3.18 7.52 -0.48
N ALA A 44 2.27 8.08 0.28
CA ALA A 44 0.84 8.01 -0.02
C ALA A 44 0.30 9.39 -0.32
N ASP A 45 -0.68 9.46 -1.21
CA ASP A 45 -1.34 10.73 -1.48
C ASP A 45 -2.25 11.09 -0.32
N ARG A 46 -2.91 10.07 0.25
CA ARG A 46 -3.75 10.24 1.43
C ARG A 46 -3.75 8.96 2.24
N VAL A 47 -3.90 9.08 3.54
CA VAL A 47 -4.19 7.95 4.41
C VAL A 47 -5.65 8.08 4.81
N LEU A 48 -6.44 7.09 4.43
CA LEU A 48 -7.89 7.15 4.61
C LEU A 48 -8.34 6.64 5.96
N GLU A 49 -7.72 5.56 6.40
CA GLU A 49 -8.09 4.97 7.68
C GLU A 49 -6.94 4.15 8.23
N VAL A 50 -6.76 4.23 9.55
CA VAL A 50 -5.77 3.44 10.28
C VAL A 50 -6.55 2.43 11.10
N ALA A 51 -6.03 1.21 11.18
CA ALA A 51 -6.67 0.14 11.95
C ALA A 51 -8.07 -0.21 11.41
N ALA A 52 -8.22 -0.16 10.10
CA ALA A 52 -9.47 -0.53 9.46
C ALA A 52 -9.61 -2.05 9.47
N ARG A 53 -10.74 -2.55 9.94
CA ARG A 53 -11.01 -3.98 9.95
C ARG A 53 -11.75 -4.35 8.69
N LEU A 54 -11.10 -5.08 7.82
CA LEU A 54 -11.66 -5.43 6.51
C LEU A 54 -11.54 -6.93 6.28
N SER A 55 -12.53 -7.48 5.57
CA SER A 55 -12.45 -8.85 5.11
C SER A 55 -11.61 -8.91 3.85
N VAL A 56 -10.55 -9.69 3.89
CA VAL A 56 -9.61 -9.80 2.78
C VAL A 56 -9.79 -11.14 2.09
N CYS A 57 -10.04 -11.07 0.80
CA CYS A 57 -10.13 -12.24 -0.06
C CYS A 57 -8.74 -12.49 -0.64
N PRO A 58 -8.13 -13.64 -0.38
CA PRO A 58 -6.76 -13.88 -0.85
C PRO A 58 -6.68 -13.87 -2.37
N ALA A 59 -5.53 -13.49 -2.88
CA ALA A 59 -5.26 -13.54 -4.30
C ALA A 59 -5.27 -14.99 -4.76
N GLY A 60 -6.11 -15.30 -5.75
CA GLY A 60 -6.17 -16.63 -6.31
C GLY A 60 -5.27 -16.78 -7.52
N ALA A 61 -5.01 -18.02 -7.91
CA ALA A 61 -4.14 -18.29 -9.03
C ALA A 61 -4.65 -17.63 -10.32
N VAL A 62 -5.95 -17.61 -10.51
CA VAL A 62 -6.53 -17.03 -11.71
C VAL A 62 -6.28 -15.53 -11.75
N VAL A 63 -6.49 -14.85 -10.61
CA VAL A 63 -6.27 -13.42 -10.53
C VAL A 63 -4.80 -13.11 -10.73
N GLY A 64 -3.92 -13.89 -10.12
CA GLY A 64 -2.48 -13.69 -10.25
C GLY A 64 -2.00 -13.81 -11.67
N ARG A 65 -2.72 -14.59 -12.49
CA ARG A 65 -2.36 -14.74 -13.89
C ARG A 65 -2.59 -13.46 -14.69
N TYR A 66 -3.64 -12.70 -14.32
CA TYR A 66 -3.99 -11.48 -15.03
C TYR A 66 -3.43 -10.22 -14.37
N TRP A 67 -2.87 -10.37 -13.19
CA TRP A 67 -2.30 -9.25 -12.46
C TRP A 67 -0.88 -9.60 -12.06
N PRO A 68 0.09 -9.25 -12.88
CA PRO A 68 1.47 -9.67 -12.64
C PRO A 68 2.15 -9.00 -11.45
N GLU A 69 1.55 -7.93 -10.91
CA GLU A 69 2.14 -7.25 -9.77
C GLU A 69 1.87 -8.01 -8.49
N PRO A 70 2.79 -7.99 -7.52
CA PRO A 70 2.57 -8.72 -6.26
C PRO A 70 1.45 -8.10 -5.43
N PHE A 71 0.57 -8.93 -4.92
CA PHE A 71 -0.42 -8.50 -3.95
C PHE A 71 -0.90 -9.70 -3.14
N LEU A 72 -1.44 -9.42 -1.95
CA LEU A 72 -1.88 -10.46 -1.02
C LEU A 72 -3.34 -10.81 -1.17
N GLY A 73 -4.15 -9.85 -1.55
CA GLY A 73 -5.58 -10.07 -1.67
C GLY A 73 -6.30 -8.77 -1.95
N MET A 74 -7.63 -8.85 -1.87
CA MET A 74 -8.49 -7.71 -2.14
C MET A 74 -9.50 -7.54 -1.02
N ALA A 75 -9.83 -6.31 -0.74
CA ALA A 75 -10.87 -5.97 0.23
C ALA A 75 -11.71 -4.84 -0.34
N VAL A 76 -12.72 -4.42 0.40
CA VAL A 76 -13.56 -3.30 0.02
C VAL A 76 -13.62 -2.34 1.20
N HIS A 77 -13.34 -1.09 0.94
CA HIS A 77 -13.37 -0.04 1.96
C HIS A 77 -14.29 1.06 1.47
N GLU A 78 -15.42 1.24 2.16
CA GLU A 78 -16.42 2.25 1.79
C GLU A 78 -16.84 2.13 0.32
N GLY A 79 -17.07 0.90 -0.11
CA GLY A 79 -17.52 0.63 -1.47
C GLY A 79 -16.43 0.66 -2.52
N VAL A 80 -15.18 0.89 -2.15
CA VAL A 80 -14.08 1.01 -3.09
C VAL A 80 -13.14 -0.18 -2.91
N PRO A 81 -12.76 -0.85 -4.02
CA PRO A 81 -11.82 -1.97 -3.92
C PRO A 81 -10.46 -1.51 -3.38
N VAL A 82 -9.91 -2.35 -2.51
CA VAL A 82 -8.59 -2.12 -1.90
C VAL A 82 -7.69 -3.28 -2.26
N VAL A 83 -6.54 -2.98 -2.82
CA VAL A 83 -5.53 -4.00 -3.09
C VAL A 83 -4.64 -4.11 -1.87
N VAL A 84 -4.60 -5.29 -1.26
CA VAL A 84 -3.81 -5.53 -0.05
C VAL A 84 -2.43 -6.01 -0.46
N VAL A 85 -1.40 -5.35 0.05
CA VAL A 85 -0.03 -5.61 -0.37
C VAL A 85 0.87 -5.82 0.83
N SER A 86 2.02 -6.45 0.57
CA SER A 86 3.05 -6.66 1.57
C SER A 86 4.12 -5.59 1.40
N PRO A 87 4.60 -4.99 2.49
CA PRO A 87 5.69 -4.01 2.37
C PRO A 87 6.96 -4.60 1.77
N GLY A 88 7.14 -5.90 1.87
CA GLY A 88 8.32 -6.56 1.31
C GLY A 88 8.20 -6.88 -0.17
N ALA A 89 7.03 -6.72 -0.76
CA ALA A 89 6.80 -7.04 -2.17
C ALA A 89 5.74 -6.09 -2.71
N LEU A 90 6.14 -4.87 -3.02
CA LEU A 90 5.23 -3.83 -3.44
C LEU A 90 5.00 -3.84 -4.94
N PRO A 91 3.76 -3.59 -5.39
CA PRO A 91 3.51 -3.33 -6.80
C PRO A 91 4.22 -2.06 -7.24
N ARG A 92 4.42 -1.96 -8.55
CA ARG A 92 5.14 -0.81 -9.10
C ARG A 92 4.54 0.53 -8.69
N ALA A 93 3.22 0.61 -8.62
CA ALA A 93 2.55 1.86 -8.28
C ALA A 93 2.91 2.37 -6.90
N LEU A 94 3.33 1.50 -6.00
CA LEU A 94 3.67 1.88 -4.63
C LEU A 94 5.17 1.97 -4.39
N ARG A 95 5.99 1.62 -5.38
CA ARG A 95 7.42 1.67 -5.18
C ARG A 95 7.89 3.10 -5.11
N SER A 96 8.88 3.30 -4.27
CA SER A 96 9.50 4.60 -4.12
C SER A 96 10.22 5.00 -5.40
N ARG A 97 10.21 6.28 -5.69
CA ARG A 97 10.98 6.82 -6.81
C ARG A 97 12.33 7.32 -6.35
N ARG A 98 12.84 6.70 -5.34
CA ARG A 98 14.09 7.12 -4.75
C ARG A 98 15.21 7.23 -5.77
N ARG A 99 15.26 6.32 -6.70
CA ARG A 99 16.32 6.32 -7.68
C ARG A 99 16.32 7.60 -8.48
N GLU A 100 15.16 8.07 -8.87
CA GLU A 100 15.05 9.31 -9.59
C GLU A 100 15.47 10.47 -8.73
N SER A 101 15.02 10.47 -7.51
CA SER A 101 15.37 11.53 -6.57
C SER A 101 16.86 11.57 -6.33
N SER A 102 17.48 10.44 -6.13
CA SER A 102 18.91 10.38 -5.95
C SER A 102 19.65 10.94 -7.12
N HIS A 103 19.21 10.57 -8.29
CA HIS A 103 19.84 11.02 -9.49
C HIS A 103 19.83 12.54 -9.59
N VAL A 104 18.70 13.12 -9.31
CA VAL A 104 18.55 14.56 -9.39
C VAL A 104 19.37 15.26 -8.34
N THR A 105 19.37 14.75 -7.14
CA THR A 105 20.02 15.46 -6.04
C THR A 105 21.52 15.42 -6.13
N ARG A 106 22.07 14.52 -6.89
CA ARG A 106 23.52 14.48 -7.01
C ARG A 106 24.07 15.69 -7.67
N GLU A 107 23.25 16.37 -8.38
CA GLU A 107 23.68 17.59 -9.02
C GLU A 107 24.06 18.63 -8.02
#